data_0eec32dbac42ceeb821e9b1804944270
#
_entry.id   0eec32dbac42ceeb821e9b1804944270
#
_cell.length_a   1.000
_cell.length_b   1.000
_cell.length_c   1.000
_cell.angle_alpha   90.00
_cell.angle_beta   90.00
_cell.angle_gamma   90.00
#
_symmetry.space_group_name_H-M   'P 1'
#
loop_
_entity.id
_entity.type
_entity.pdbx_description
1 polymer ?
#
loop_
_entity_poly.entity_id
_entity_poly.type
_entity_poly.pdbx_seq_one_letter_code
_entity_poly.pdbx_strand_id
1 'polypeptide(L)'
;MKQLTVLLFILLSIGFTTSKKTNTTSNSLNGTWIPISQEFGGTLLPKAAFANQKLILKDSFYTVIAESVDKGIVKYHDDKIDIYGKEGTNAGKHFTAIYKFENEQLTVCYNLSGDSYPEAFDTKGKPLFFLSVFKKE
;
A
#
# COMPACT_ATOMS: atom_id res chain seq x y z
N MET A 1 56.60 47.99 8.06
CA MET A 1 56.33 46.60 7.70
C MET A 1 54.82 46.36 7.73
N LYS A 2 54.23 46.21 6.58
CA LYS A 2 52.77 45.95 6.46
C LYS A 2 52.55 44.46 6.52
N GLN A 3 51.85 43.97 7.54
CA GLN A 3 51.43 42.58 7.62
C GLN A 3 50.19 42.39 6.71
N LEU A 4 50.31 41.49 5.75
CA LEU A 4 49.24 41.10 4.84
C LEU A 4 48.46 39.99 5.51
N THR A 5 47.27 40.30 6.03
CA THR A 5 46.37 39.34 6.61
C THR A 5 45.61 38.64 5.46
N VAL A 6 45.97 37.40 5.18
CA VAL A 6 45.25 36.58 4.22
C VAL A 6 44.02 36.04 4.88
N LEU A 7 42.85 36.55 4.51
CA LEU A 7 41.55 36.06 4.97
C LEU A 7 41.17 34.82 4.12
N LEU A 8 41.30 33.65 4.77
CA LEU A 8 40.90 32.38 4.14
C LEU A 8 39.39 32.22 4.23
N PHE A 9 38.68 32.49 3.13
CA PHE A 9 37.24 32.16 3.03
C PHE A 9 37.08 30.66 2.85
N ILE A 10 36.64 29.97 3.94
CA ILE A 10 36.20 28.60 3.84
C ILE A 10 34.75 28.62 3.35
N LEU A 11 34.55 28.30 2.08
CA LEU A 11 33.24 28.04 1.51
C LEU A 11 32.72 26.69 2.08
N LEU A 12 31.85 26.78 3.03
CA LEU A 12 31.08 25.60 3.50
C LEU A 12 30.02 25.30 2.45
N SER A 13 30.29 24.36 1.54
CA SER A 13 29.28 23.81 0.64
C SER A 13 28.34 22.91 1.46
N ILE A 14 27.20 23.48 1.83
CA ILE A 14 26.09 22.69 2.40
C ILE A 14 25.51 21.87 1.24
N GLY A 15 25.92 20.61 1.17
CA GLY A 15 25.32 19.65 0.26
C GLY A 15 23.90 19.37 0.70
N PHE A 16 22.91 19.94 0.00
CA PHE A 16 21.53 19.48 0.10
C PHE A 16 21.45 18.10 -0.53
N THR A 17 21.45 17.08 0.31
CA THR A 17 21.05 15.76 -0.15
C THR A 17 19.53 15.78 -0.31
N THR A 18 19.07 16.05 -1.52
CA THR A 18 17.69 15.80 -1.89
C THR A 18 17.47 14.29 -1.86
N SER A 19 16.83 13.83 -0.78
CA SER A 19 16.32 12.48 -0.72
C SER A 19 15.30 12.32 -1.85
N LYS A 20 15.70 11.62 -2.91
CA LYS A 20 14.79 11.26 -4.00
C LYS A 20 13.76 10.31 -3.41
N LYS A 21 12.55 10.83 -3.12
CA LYS A 21 11.39 10.02 -2.78
C LYS A 21 11.17 9.10 -3.98
N THR A 22 11.54 7.84 -3.85
CA THR A 22 11.28 6.84 -4.87
C THR A 22 9.76 6.71 -4.97
N ASN A 23 9.20 7.26 -6.04
CA ASN A 23 7.83 6.95 -6.41
C ASN A 23 7.79 5.44 -6.62
N THR A 24 7.19 4.73 -5.68
CA THR A 24 6.86 3.32 -5.85
C THR A 24 5.85 3.26 -7.00
N THR A 25 6.35 2.98 -8.19
CA THR A 25 5.50 2.87 -9.36
C THR A 25 4.61 1.63 -9.21
N SER A 26 3.40 1.69 -9.74
CA SER A 26 2.45 0.57 -9.76
C SER A 26 3.09 -0.76 -10.18
N ASN A 27 4.13 -0.72 -11.01
CA ASN A 27 4.87 -1.88 -11.49
C ASN A 27 5.63 -2.63 -10.39
N SER A 28 6.00 -2.00 -9.27
CA SER A 28 6.71 -2.67 -8.17
C SER A 28 5.84 -3.63 -7.37
N LEU A 29 4.51 -3.47 -7.44
CA LEU A 29 3.55 -4.33 -6.77
C LEU A 29 2.98 -5.43 -7.69
N ASN A 30 3.38 -5.45 -8.95
CA ASN A 30 2.92 -6.49 -9.88
C ASN A 30 3.31 -7.88 -9.39
N GLY A 31 2.38 -8.81 -9.48
CA GLY A 31 2.58 -10.20 -9.10
C GLY A 31 1.37 -10.82 -8.45
N THR A 32 1.54 -12.05 -7.99
CA THR A 32 0.54 -12.79 -7.24
C THR A 32 0.91 -12.77 -5.76
N TRP A 33 -0.04 -12.38 -4.95
CA TRP A 33 0.10 -12.17 -3.52
C TRP A 33 -0.79 -13.13 -2.75
N ILE A 34 -0.22 -13.83 -1.79
CA ILE A 34 -0.90 -14.82 -0.95
C ILE A 34 -1.11 -14.21 0.43
N PRO A 35 -2.35 -14.15 0.94
CA PRO A 35 -2.60 -13.63 2.28
C PRO A 35 -2.03 -14.57 3.34
N ILE A 36 -1.33 -13.98 4.31
CA ILE A 36 -0.76 -14.69 5.46
C ILE A 36 -1.41 -14.28 6.78
N SER A 37 -2.11 -13.14 6.79
CA SER A 37 -2.88 -12.66 7.94
C SER A 37 -4.00 -11.77 7.45
N GLN A 38 -5.18 -11.91 8.05
CA GLN A 38 -6.33 -11.03 7.78
C GLN A 38 -7.04 -10.68 9.08
N GLU A 39 -7.47 -9.41 9.17
CA GLU A 39 -8.22 -8.88 10.30
C GLU A 39 -9.37 -8.03 9.78
N PHE A 40 -10.55 -8.22 10.31
CA PHE A 40 -11.74 -7.48 9.93
C PHE A 40 -12.45 -6.92 11.16
N GLY A 41 -12.64 -5.60 11.19
CA GLY A 41 -13.37 -4.94 12.27
C GLY A 41 -12.79 -5.19 13.67
N GLY A 42 -11.47 -5.33 13.80
CA GLY A 42 -10.78 -5.63 15.05
C GLY A 42 -10.67 -7.11 15.39
N THR A 43 -11.18 -8.01 14.53
CA THR A 43 -11.15 -9.47 14.74
C THR A 43 -10.21 -10.14 13.77
N LEU A 44 -9.23 -10.86 14.31
CA LEU A 44 -8.30 -11.68 13.52
C LEU A 44 -9.07 -12.88 12.93
N LEU A 45 -8.98 -13.05 11.62
CA LEU A 45 -9.61 -14.16 10.92
C LEU A 45 -8.77 -15.44 11.03
N PRO A 46 -9.41 -16.61 11.14
CA PRO A 46 -8.70 -17.88 11.11
C PRO A 46 -8.11 -18.13 9.72
N LYS A 47 -6.97 -18.81 9.64
CA LYS A 47 -6.29 -19.12 8.37
C LYS A 47 -7.19 -19.84 7.36
N ALA A 48 -8.09 -20.65 7.81
CA ALA A 48 -9.06 -21.33 6.95
C ALA A 48 -9.97 -20.37 6.16
N ALA A 49 -10.21 -19.16 6.69
CA ALA A 49 -11.05 -18.16 6.02
C ALA A 49 -10.42 -17.61 4.74
N PHE A 50 -9.08 -17.68 4.58
CA PHE A 50 -8.36 -17.13 3.44
C PHE A 50 -7.34 -18.08 2.80
N ALA A 51 -7.40 -19.38 3.13
CA ALA A 51 -6.41 -20.37 2.69
C ALA A 51 -6.27 -20.48 1.18
N ASN A 52 -7.34 -20.23 0.43
CA ASN A 52 -7.39 -20.35 -1.04
C ASN A 52 -7.48 -18.99 -1.75
N GLN A 53 -7.24 -17.90 -1.02
CA GLN A 53 -7.30 -16.57 -1.62
C GLN A 53 -6.00 -16.20 -2.29
N LYS A 54 -6.11 -15.48 -3.41
CA LYS A 54 -4.99 -14.84 -4.11
C LYS A 54 -5.39 -13.43 -4.56
N LEU A 55 -4.46 -12.52 -4.46
CA LEU A 55 -4.54 -11.18 -5.04
C LEU A 55 -3.53 -11.09 -6.17
N ILE A 56 -3.99 -10.83 -7.37
CA ILE A 56 -3.12 -10.59 -8.53
C ILE A 56 -3.16 -9.12 -8.86
N LEU A 57 -2.00 -8.48 -8.86
CA LEU A 57 -1.82 -7.10 -9.29
C LEU A 57 -1.02 -7.09 -10.58
N LYS A 58 -1.56 -6.40 -11.60
CA LYS A 58 -0.88 -6.21 -12.87
C LYS A 58 -1.19 -4.79 -13.38
N ASP A 59 -0.18 -3.93 -13.37
CA ASP A 59 -0.31 -2.52 -13.74
C ASP A 59 -1.41 -1.83 -12.93
N SER A 60 -2.48 -1.36 -13.57
CA SER A 60 -3.63 -0.74 -12.92
C SER A 60 -4.80 -1.69 -12.67
N PHE A 61 -4.57 -3.00 -12.79
CA PHE A 61 -5.63 -4.01 -12.66
C PHE A 61 -5.41 -4.90 -11.44
N TYR A 62 -6.51 -5.28 -10.80
CA TYR A 62 -6.48 -6.31 -9.77
C TYR A 62 -7.41 -7.46 -10.10
N THR A 63 -7.05 -8.63 -9.62
CA THR A 63 -7.92 -9.81 -9.57
C THR A 63 -7.82 -10.41 -8.17
N VAL A 64 -8.93 -10.59 -7.51
CA VAL A 64 -9.03 -11.36 -6.27
C VAL A 64 -9.69 -12.69 -6.60
N ILE A 65 -8.98 -13.75 -6.30
CA ILE A 65 -9.49 -15.13 -6.41
C ILE A 65 -9.79 -15.62 -5.00
N ALA A 66 -11.03 -16.01 -4.77
CA ALA A 66 -11.54 -16.60 -3.54
C ALA A 66 -12.59 -17.66 -3.92
N GLU A 67 -13.70 -17.75 -3.22
CA GLU A 67 -14.86 -18.53 -3.66
C GLU A 67 -15.47 -17.97 -4.96
N SER A 68 -15.36 -16.65 -5.14
CA SER A 68 -15.70 -15.95 -6.37
C SER A 68 -14.45 -15.25 -6.92
N VAL A 69 -14.54 -14.75 -8.14
CA VAL A 69 -13.48 -13.95 -8.77
C VAL A 69 -13.98 -12.52 -8.92
N ASP A 70 -13.25 -11.59 -8.29
CA ASP A 70 -13.48 -10.15 -8.40
C ASP A 70 -12.35 -9.49 -9.19
N LYS A 71 -12.69 -8.63 -10.12
CA LYS A 71 -11.73 -7.88 -10.94
C LYS A 71 -12.07 -6.41 -10.96
N GLY A 72 -11.06 -5.58 -11.10
CA GLY A 72 -11.26 -4.17 -11.24
C GLY A 72 -9.98 -3.39 -11.46
N ILE A 73 -10.04 -2.12 -11.12
CA ILE A 73 -8.98 -1.13 -11.35
C ILE A 73 -8.47 -0.65 -10.01
N VAL A 74 -7.16 -0.45 -9.92
CA VAL A 74 -6.48 0.19 -8.79
C VAL A 74 -5.79 1.45 -9.27
N LYS A 75 -5.90 2.52 -8.48
CA LYS A 75 -5.17 3.78 -8.67
C LYS A 75 -4.32 4.05 -7.45
N TYR A 76 -3.03 4.24 -7.65
CA TYR A 76 -2.06 4.49 -6.58
C TYR A 76 -1.78 5.98 -6.47
N HIS A 77 -1.81 6.50 -5.24
CA HIS A 77 -1.47 7.89 -4.90
C HIS A 77 -0.54 7.86 -3.68
N ASP A 78 0.76 7.85 -3.88
CA ASP A 78 1.76 7.64 -2.82
C ASP A 78 1.52 6.32 -2.08
N ASP A 79 1.15 6.35 -0.81
CA ASP A 79 0.80 5.19 0.02
C ASP A 79 -0.70 4.85 0.03
N LYS A 80 -1.49 5.51 -0.81
CA LYS A 80 -2.95 5.36 -0.89
C LYS A 80 -3.36 4.63 -2.17
N ILE A 81 -4.46 3.90 -2.06
CA ILE A 81 -5.05 3.17 -3.19
C ILE A 81 -6.54 3.48 -3.26
N ASP A 82 -7.02 3.80 -4.45
CA ASP A 82 -8.42 3.73 -4.82
C ASP A 82 -8.68 2.46 -5.60
N ILE A 83 -9.72 1.73 -5.22
CA ILE A 83 -10.07 0.43 -5.77
C ILE A 83 -11.47 0.49 -6.32
N TYR A 84 -11.62 0.21 -7.62
CA TYR A 84 -12.90 0.25 -8.32
C TYR A 84 -13.25 -1.14 -8.84
N GLY A 85 -14.27 -1.76 -8.24
CA GLY A 85 -14.79 -3.05 -8.69
C GLY A 85 -15.47 -2.93 -10.06
N LYS A 86 -15.13 -3.84 -10.97
CA LYS A 86 -15.70 -3.88 -12.34
C LYS A 86 -16.42 -5.17 -12.63
N GLU A 87 -15.96 -6.28 -12.09
CA GLU A 87 -16.56 -7.61 -12.27
C GLU A 87 -16.61 -8.34 -10.93
N GLY A 88 -17.59 -9.23 -10.77
CA GLY A 88 -17.78 -10.03 -9.57
C GLY A 88 -18.66 -9.35 -8.52
N THR A 89 -18.58 -9.83 -7.30
CA THR A 89 -19.40 -9.38 -6.15
C THR A 89 -19.22 -7.89 -5.86
N ASN A 90 -18.04 -7.36 -6.12
CA ASN A 90 -17.70 -5.95 -5.85
C ASN A 90 -17.86 -5.03 -7.05
N ALA A 91 -18.49 -5.48 -8.13
CA ALA A 91 -18.77 -4.64 -9.30
C ALA A 91 -19.56 -3.37 -8.91
N GLY A 92 -19.08 -2.21 -9.36
CA GLY A 92 -19.68 -0.91 -9.06
C GLY A 92 -19.31 -0.30 -7.71
N LYS A 93 -18.56 -1.01 -6.87
CA LYS A 93 -18.12 -0.52 -5.57
C LYS A 93 -16.78 0.21 -5.67
N HIS A 94 -16.59 1.19 -4.78
CA HIS A 94 -15.34 1.90 -4.58
C HIS A 94 -14.86 1.69 -3.15
N PHE A 95 -13.62 1.24 -3.01
CA PHE A 95 -12.93 1.11 -1.73
C PHE A 95 -11.70 2.01 -1.71
N THR A 96 -11.33 2.47 -0.53
CA THR A 96 -10.07 3.17 -0.28
C THR A 96 -9.16 2.31 0.56
N ALA A 97 -7.85 2.48 0.41
CA ALA A 97 -6.87 1.75 1.21
C ALA A 97 -5.59 2.57 1.39
N ILE A 98 -4.81 2.19 2.39
CA ILE A 98 -3.40 2.51 2.50
C ILE A 98 -2.59 1.22 2.43
N TYR A 99 -1.36 1.32 1.94
CA TYR A 99 -0.48 0.17 1.83
C TYR A 99 0.95 0.50 2.23
N LYS A 100 1.68 -0.53 2.60
CA LYS A 100 3.13 -0.49 2.78
C LYS A 100 3.74 -1.80 2.30
N PHE A 101 4.95 -1.71 1.78
CA PHE A 101 5.76 -2.87 1.42
C PHE A 101 7.04 -2.84 2.25
N GLU A 102 7.16 -3.78 3.18
CA GLU A 102 8.28 -3.89 4.11
C GLU A 102 8.61 -5.38 4.31
N ASN A 103 9.90 -5.71 4.39
CA ASN A 103 10.37 -7.09 4.65
C ASN A 103 9.73 -8.12 3.71
N GLU A 104 9.60 -7.77 2.41
CA GLU A 104 9.01 -8.61 1.37
C GLU A 104 7.52 -8.94 1.59
N GLN A 105 6.86 -8.21 2.47
CA GLN A 105 5.43 -8.33 2.74
C GLN A 105 4.68 -7.06 2.30
N LEU A 106 3.55 -7.28 1.67
CA LEU A 106 2.60 -6.22 1.34
C LEU A 106 1.50 -6.19 2.40
N THR A 107 1.37 -5.07 3.09
CA THR A 107 0.29 -4.82 4.04
C THR A 107 -0.68 -3.81 3.46
N VAL A 108 -1.95 -4.14 3.43
CA VAL A 108 -3.02 -3.27 2.92
C VAL A 108 -4.10 -3.14 3.97
N CYS A 109 -4.45 -1.91 4.33
CA CYS A 109 -5.60 -1.60 5.18
C CYS A 109 -6.67 -0.94 4.34
N TYR A 110 -7.81 -1.62 4.19
CA TYR A 110 -8.95 -1.17 3.38
C TYR A 110 -10.00 -0.49 4.26
N ASN A 111 -10.60 0.56 3.75
CA ASN A 111 -11.90 1.06 4.20
C ASN A 111 -12.95 0.68 3.15
N LEU A 112 -13.81 -0.27 3.50
CA LEU A 112 -14.81 -0.79 2.57
C LEU A 112 -15.98 0.16 2.33
N SER A 113 -16.10 1.25 3.11
CA SER A 113 -17.06 2.30 2.83
C SER A 113 -16.60 3.27 1.73
N GLY A 114 -15.28 3.36 1.50
CA GLY A 114 -14.70 4.19 0.44
C GLY A 114 -14.83 5.72 0.63
N ASP A 115 -15.24 6.16 1.81
CA ASP A 115 -15.48 7.58 2.11
C ASP A 115 -14.24 8.34 2.58
N SER A 116 -13.24 7.65 3.05
CA SER A 116 -11.95 8.21 3.51
C SER A 116 -10.86 7.15 3.47
N TYR A 117 -9.60 7.59 3.41
CA TYR A 117 -8.48 6.67 3.54
C TYR A 117 -8.23 6.32 5.01
N PRO A 118 -7.88 5.05 5.33
CA PRO A 118 -7.38 4.71 6.65
C PRO A 118 -6.17 5.57 7.02
N GLU A 119 -6.08 5.97 8.29
CA GLU A 119 -4.96 6.76 8.81
C GLU A 119 -3.86 5.89 9.43
N ALA A 120 -4.19 4.64 9.73
CA ALA A 120 -3.28 3.67 10.33
C ALA A 120 -3.64 2.24 9.86
N PHE A 121 -2.69 1.33 10.01
CA PHE A 121 -2.87 -0.10 9.74
C PHE A 121 -3.53 -0.78 10.94
N ASP A 122 -4.76 -0.38 11.23
CA ASP A 122 -5.54 -0.81 12.38
C ASP A 122 -7.02 -0.87 12.03
N THR A 123 -7.69 -1.94 12.47
CA THR A 123 -9.13 -2.15 12.25
C THR A 123 -9.95 -2.11 13.54
N LYS A 124 -9.30 -1.96 14.69
CA LYS A 124 -9.96 -1.96 16.00
C LYS A 124 -10.98 -0.81 16.11
N GLY A 125 -12.22 -1.16 16.47
CA GLY A 125 -13.31 -0.19 16.57
C GLY A 125 -13.81 0.35 15.23
N LYS A 126 -13.40 -0.25 14.11
CA LYS A 126 -13.73 0.17 12.75
C LYS A 126 -14.36 -1.00 11.99
N PRO A 127 -15.70 -1.15 12.03
CA PRO A 127 -16.38 -2.37 11.57
C PRO A 127 -16.25 -2.64 10.07
N LEU A 128 -15.95 -1.61 9.25
CA LEU A 128 -15.77 -1.75 7.80
C LEU A 128 -14.31 -1.67 7.35
N PHE A 129 -13.36 -1.71 8.29
CA PHE A 129 -11.95 -1.78 7.96
C PHE A 129 -11.48 -3.23 7.89
N PHE A 130 -10.68 -3.50 6.87
CA PHE A 130 -10.10 -4.81 6.60
C PHE A 130 -8.59 -4.67 6.42
N LEU A 131 -7.83 -5.43 7.18
CA LEU A 131 -6.37 -5.45 7.12
C LEU A 131 -5.92 -6.80 6.59
N SER A 132 -5.11 -6.79 5.54
CA SER A 132 -4.53 -8.01 4.98
C SER A 132 -3.03 -7.85 4.82
N VAL A 133 -2.29 -8.88 5.23
CA VAL A 133 -0.85 -8.99 5.03
C VAL A 133 -0.60 -10.12 4.04
N PHE A 134 0.19 -9.84 3.03
CA PHE A 134 0.47 -10.75 1.92
C PHE A 134 1.97 -11.02 1.80
N LYS A 135 2.30 -12.20 1.34
CA LYS A 135 3.60 -12.54 0.78
C LYS A 135 3.49 -12.76 -0.73
N LYS A 136 4.55 -12.54 -1.45
CA LYS A 136 4.58 -12.84 -2.89
C LYS A 136 4.65 -14.36 -3.11
N GLU A 137 3.90 -14.84 -4.08
CA GLU A 137 3.94 -16.23 -4.51
C GLU A 137 5.28 -16.57 -5.15
#